data_fe91e0717fa1f39af9732f3bb8fa2d0d
#
_entry.id   fe91e0717fa1f39af9732f3bb8fa2d0d
#
_cell.length_a   1.000
_cell.length_b   1.000
_cell.length_c   1.000
_cell.angle_alpha   90.00
_cell.angle_beta   90.00
_cell.angle_gamma   90.00
#
_symmetry.space_group_name_H-M   'P 1'
#
loop_
_entity.id
_entity.type
_entity.pdbx_description
1 polymer ?
#
loop_
_entity_poly.entity_id
_entity_poly.type
_entity_poly.pdbx_seq_one_letter_code
_entity_poly.pdbx_strand_id
1 'polypeptide(L)'
;MKKKNNKTIIGVDHGYGYTKGTHTILKSGVDKLIIEPPFNDDLLVFQDKVYAVGQKRGQMQTEKTKTIDYYILTLATIASEMKQAKKTRLNDVVIAAGLPYSFMSSQGPAFQKYLGRNKKVDFKYEGVKYSIGISGVKLFPQGFPMIAYELSEDKEEVKVADIGSRTIDVLTFINGKPIYDKCFSLDRKGTLDCVDMIEKYFLTKFSETISENKIQDLLQNKKVNLPAEQIKFVKELIRNYVDEILMELEVRGIKNNVVYCGGGATVVKNYHGNLPAGCIIKDDIYANAKGYE
;
A
#
# COMPACT_ATOMS: atom_id res chain seq x y z
N MET A 1 1.41 -4.48 -16.05
CA MET A 1 2.75 -4.83 -16.61
C MET A 1 3.00 -4.02 -17.88
N LYS A 2 3.99 -3.15 -17.89
CA LYS A 2 4.43 -2.36 -19.08
C LYS A 2 5.71 -2.93 -19.69
N LYS A 3 5.89 -2.75 -20.99
CA LYS A 3 7.15 -3.08 -21.68
C LYS A 3 7.90 -1.80 -22.03
N LYS A 4 9.21 -1.75 -21.69
CA LYS A 4 10.11 -0.67 -22.08
C LYS A 4 11.48 -1.27 -22.40
N ASN A 5 12.00 -1.00 -23.60
CA ASN A 5 13.31 -1.51 -24.06
C ASN A 5 13.45 -3.04 -23.88
N ASN A 6 12.47 -3.81 -24.34
CA ASN A 6 12.34 -5.27 -24.21
C ASN A 6 12.25 -5.82 -22.77
N LYS A 7 12.25 -4.97 -21.75
CA LYS A 7 12.05 -5.37 -20.35
C LYS A 7 10.58 -5.28 -19.97
N THR A 8 10.14 -6.22 -19.14
CA THR A 8 8.81 -6.16 -18.53
C THR A 8 8.92 -5.49 -17.17
N ILE A 9 8.28 -4.34 -17.00
CA ILE A 9 8.24 -3.65 -15.71
C ILE A 9 6.99 -4.14 -14.97
N ILE A 10 7.14 -4.48 -13.70
CA ILE A 10 6.04 -4.88 -12.81
C ILE A 10 6.11 -4.02 -11.56
N GLY A 11 5.08 -3.19 -11.39
CA GLY A 11 4.91 -2.34 -10.22
C GLY A 11 4.38 -3.13 -9.03
N VAL A 12 5.05 -3.01 -7.87
CA VAL A 12 4.63 -3.64 -6.62
C VAL A 12 4.68 -2.61 -5.49
N ASP A 13 3.51 -2.24 -4.99
CA ASP A 13 3.40 -1.35 -3.83
C ASP A 13 3.34 -2.17 -2.54
N HIS A 14 4.42 -2.13 -1.78
CA HIS A 14 4.58 -2.89 -0.53
C HIS A 14 4.07 -2.11 0.68
N GLY A 15 2.75 -1.93 0.78
CA GLY A 15 2.14 -1.35 1.96
C GLY A 15 2.18 -2.27 3.20
N TYR A 16 2.03 -1.68 4.39
CA TYR A 16 1.95 -2.45 5.64
C TYR A 16 0.66 -3.26 5.77
N GLY A 17 -0.45 -2.73 5.29
CA GLY A 17 -1.74 -3.43 5.32
C GLY A 17 -1.97 -4.32 4.11
N TYR A 18 -1.58 -3.82 2.93
CA TYR A 18 -1.80 -4.48 1.66
C TYR A 18 -0.59 -4.31 0.74
N THR A 19 -0.22 -5.39 0.06
CA THR A 19 0.70 -5.38 -1.07
C THR A 19 -0.13 -5.37 -2.35
N LYS A 20 0.20 -4.46 -3.28
CA LYS A 20 -0.61 -4.23 -4.49
C LYS A 20 0.25 -4.28 -5.74
N GLY A 21 -0.29 -4.92 -6.77
CA GLY A 21 0.16 -4.78 -8.16
C GLY A 21 -0.70 -3.77 -8.91
N THR A 22 -0.68 -3.80 -10.22
CA THR A 22 -1.55 -2.95 -11.07
C THR A 22 -3.01 -3.41 -11.09
N HIS A 23 -3.26 -4.70 -10.82
CA HIS A 23 -4.59 -5.32 -10.82
C HIS A 23 -4.82 -6.22 -9.59
N THR A 24 -3.82 -6.36 -8.74
CA THR A 24 -3.81 -7.31 -7.63
C THR A 24 -3.74 -6.58 -6.29
N ILE A 25 -4.46 -7.08 -5.32
CA ILE A 25 -4.38 -6.65 -3.92
C ILE A 25 -4.33 -7.88 -3.02
N LEU A 26 -3.31 -7.95 -2.15
CA LEU A 26 -3.11 -9.00 -1.16
C LEU A 26 -2.96 -8.35 0.22
N LYS A 27 -3.55 -8.92 1.27
CA LYS A 27 -3.19 -8.50 2.64
C LYS A 27 -1.70 -8.76 2.85
N SER A 28 -0.97 -7.84 3.45
CA SER A 28 0.47 -7.97 3.68
C SER A 28 0.75 -8.94 4.83
N GLY A 29 0.54 -10.22 4.59
CA GLY A 29 0.82 -11.29 5.53
C GLY A 29 1.19 -12.59 4.83
N VAL A 30 2.12 -13.31 5.44
CA VAL A 30 2.64 -14.59 4.96
C VAL A 30 2.79 -15.53 6.14
N ASP A 31 2.20 -16.71 6.04
CA ASP A 31 2.39 -17.78 7.01
C ASP A 31 3.14 -18.93 6.35
N LYS A 32 4.28 -19.28 6.90
CA LYS A 32 4.99 -20.51 6.49
C LYS A 32 4.24 -21.71 7.06
N LEU A 33 3.81 -22.59 6.17
CA LEU A 33 3.09 -23.81 6.53
C LEU A 33 4.06 -24.98 6.71
N ILE A 34 3.75 -25.85 7.67
CA ILE A 34 4.49 -27.12 7.91
C ILE A 34 3.94 -28.21 7.00
N ILE A 35 2.63 -28.19 6.75
CA ILE A 35 1.90 -29.17 5.93
C ILE A 35 1.20 -28.41 4.79
N GLU A 36 1.34 -28.90 3.56
CA GLU A 36 0.61 -28.36 2.41
C GLU A 36 -0.88 -28.69 2.55
N PRO A 37 -1.77 -27.69 2.56
CA PRO A 37 -3.21 -27.95 2.65
C PRO A 37 -3.74 -28.53 1.34
N PRO A 38 -4.93 -29.18 1.36
CA PRO A 38 -5.52 -29.81 0.17
C PRO A 38 -5.97 -28.79 -0.90
N PHE A 39 -6.18 -27.55 -0.54
CA PHE A 39 -6.56 -26.46 -1.45
C PHE A 39 -5.34 -25.62 -1.79
N ASN A 40 -5.27 -25.16 -3.06
CA ASN A 40 -4.13 -24.37 -3.54
C ASN A 40 -4.37 -22.86 -3.52
N ASP A 41 -5.55 -22.41 -3.10
CA ASP A 41 -5.90 -21.00 -3.07
C ASP A 41 -4.95 -20.24 -2.13
N ASP A 42 -4.43 -19.12 -2.61
CA ASP A 42 -3.47 -18.28 -1.87
C ASP A 42 -2.17 -18.99 -1.44
N LEU A 43 -1.84 -20.15 -2.02
CA LEU A 43 -0.61 -20.87 -1.69
C LEU A 43 0.52 -20.56 -2.65
N LEU A 44 1.68 -20.23 -2.08
CA LEU A 44 2.94 -20.07 -2.79
C LEU A 44 3.98 -21.09 -2.31
N VAL A 45 4.55 -21.84 -3.26
CA VAL A 45 5.65 -22.77 -3.01
C VAL A 45 6.94 -22.19 -3.59
N PHE A 46 7.92 -21.97 -2.74
CA PHE A 46 9.23 -21.44 -3.13
C PHE A 46 10.33 -22.11 -2.31
N GLN A 47 11.36 -22.65 -2.99
CA GLN A 47 12.48 -23.38 -2.37
C GLN A 47 11.99 -24.48 -1.41
N ASP A 48 11.08 -25.33 -1.88
CA ASP A 48 10.46 -26.46 -1.17
C ASP A 48 9.75 -26.08 0.14
N LYS A 49 9.40 -24.82 0.30
CA LYS A 49 8.61 -24.30 1.42
C LYS A 49 7.28 -23.77 0.93
N VAL A 50 6.24 -24.07 1.71
CA VAL A 50 4.86 -23.68 1.42
C VAL A 50 4.49 -22.46 2.27
N TYR A 51 3.88 -21.47 1.65
CA TYR A 51 3.44 -20.24 2.28
C TYR A 51 1.99 -19.96 1.95
N ALA A 52 1.17 -19.66 2.95
CA ALA A 52 -0.14 -19.04 2.77
C ALA A 52 0.07 -17.52 2.67
N VAL A 53 -0.48 -16.91 1.60
CA VAL A 53 -0.23 -15.51 1.26
C VAL A 53 -1.53 -14.72 1.26
N GLY A 54 -1.57 -13.59 1.95
CA GLY A 54 -2.71 -12.67 1.88
C GLY A 54 -3.96 -13.06 2.67
N GLN A 55 -3.97 -14.19 3.35
CA GLN A 55 -5.15 -14.64 4.12
C GLN A 55 -5.37 -13.78 5.36
N LYS A 56 -4.32 -13.45 6.08
CA LYS A 56 -4.35 -12.51 7.21
C LYS A 56 -3.24 -11.47 7.07
N ARG A 57 -3.30 -10.45 7.89
CA ARG A 57 -2.21 -9.47 7.99
C ARG A 57 -1.09 -10.06 8.82
N GLY A 58 0.15 -9.89 8.37
CA GLY A 58 1.34 -10.24 9.13
C GLY A 58 1.59 -9.27 10.28
N GLN A 59 2.53 -9.63 11.16
CA GLN A 59 3.02 -8.69 12.16
C GLN A 59 3.71 -7.51 11.48
N MET A 60 3.49 -6.31 12.03
CA MET A 60 4.07 -5.10 11.49
C MET A 60 5.60 -5.12 11.66
N GLN A 61 6.31 -5.00 10.55
CA GLN A 61 7.77 -4.96 10.52
C GLN A 61 8.22 -3.56 10.12
N THR A 62 9.01 -2.92 10.97
CA THR A 62 9.62 -1.61 10.66
C THR A 62 10.65 -1.72 9.54
N GLU A 63 11.26 -2.90 9.38
CA GLU A 63 12.25 -3.19 8.34
C GLU A 63 11.78 -4.35 7.47
N LYS A 64 11.46 -4.06 6.22
CA LYS A 64 10.84 -5.01 5.27
C LYS A 64 11.77 -6.14 4.82
N THR A 65 13.05 -6.08 5.18
CA THR A 65 14.08 -7.07 4.80
C THR A 65 14.33 -8.14 5.86
N LYS A 66 13.76 -7.98 7.08
CA LYS A 66 14.02 -8.89 8.22
C LYS A 66 13.55 -10.32 8.00
N THR A 67 12.44 -10.50 7.31
CA THR A 67 11.87 -11.82 7.01
C THR A 67 11.79 -12.02 5.51
N ILE A 68 11.34 -13.19 5.07
CA ILE A 68 11.11 -13.47 3.66
C ILE A 68 9.76 -12.93 3.15
N ASP A 69 8.91 -12.46 4.03
CA ASP A 69 7.49 -12.20 3.75
C ASP A 69 7.27 -11.24 2.58
N TYR A 70 7.95 -10.08 2.58
CA TYR A 70 7.80 -9.13 1.46
C TYR A 70 8.33 -9.67 0.13
N TYR A 71 9.28 -10.61 0.16
CA TYR A 71 9.73 -11.29 -1.05
C TYR A 71 8.66 -12.27 -1.57
N ILE A 72 8.05 -13.05 -0.68
CA ILE A 72 6.94 -13.96 -1.00
C ILE A 72 5.74 -13.17 -1.53
N LEU A 73 5.36 -12.06 -0.87
CA LEU A 73 4.33 -11.14 -1.34
C LEU A 73 4.63 -10.59 -2.74
N THR A 74 5.90 -10.24 -3.01
CA THR A 74 6.34 -9.80 -4.34
C THR A 74 6.13 -10.88 -5.37
N LEU A 75 6.54 -12.13 -5.09
CA LEU A 75 6.37 -13.25 -6.01
C LEU A 75 4.88 -13.54 -6.29
N ALA A 76 4.04 -13.54 -5.24
CA ALA A 76 2.60 -13.75 -5.39
C ALA A 76 1.95 -12.63 -6.24
N THR A 77 2.34 -11.36 -5.99
CA THR A 77 1.86 -10.23 -6.79
C THR A 77 2.29 -10.35 -8.25
N ILE A 78 3.56 -10.70 -8.52
CA ILE A 78 4.06 -10.91 -9.88
C ILE A 78 3.30 -12.06 -10.55
N ALA A 79 3.07 -13.18 -9.85
CA ALA A 79 2.30 -14.30 -10.38
C ALA A 79 0.87 -13.90 -10.75
N SER A 80 0.21 -13.12 -9.91
CA SER A 80 -1.14 -12.61 -10.16
C SER A 80 -1.19 -11.68 -11.39
N GLU A 81 -0.20 -10.78 -11.54
CA GLU A 81 -0.09 -9.93 -12.74
C GLU A 81 0.23 -10.76 -14.00
N MET A 82 1.05 -11.83 -13.88
CA MET A 82 1.33 -12.75 -14.97
C MET A 82 0.09 -13.56 -15.36
N LYS A 83 -0.72 -14.01 -14.38
CA LYS A 83 -1.99 -14.71 -14.59
C LYS A 83 -2.96 -13.84 -15.38
N GLN A 84 -3.12 -12.56 -15.03
CA GLN A 84 -3.92 -11.59 -15.79
C GLN A 84 -3.44 -11.45 -17.25
N ALA A 85 -2.13 -11.47 -17.45
CA ALA A 85 -1.53 -11.41 -18.78
C ALA A 85 -1.46 -12.77 -19.50
N LYS A 86 -2.01 -13.85 -18.92
CA LYS A 86 -1.98 -15.22 -19.42
C LYS A 86 -0.55 -15.72 -19.71
N LYS A 87 0.40 -15.42 -18.81
CA LYS A 87 1.81 -15.78 -18.90
C LYS A 87 2.26 -16.57 -17.70
N THR A 88 3.13 -17.53 -17.89
CA THR A 88 3.79 -18.30 -16.83
C THR A 88 5.31 -18.14 -16.83
N ARG A 89 5.87 -17.49 -17.89
CA ARG A 89 7.31 -17.22 -17.98
C ARG A 89 7.56 -15.79 -18.43
N LEU A 90 8.52 -15.12 -17.77
CA LEU A 90 9.08 -13.81 -18.16
C LEU A 90 10.59 -13.83 -17.96
N ASN A 91 11.37 -13.50 -18.98
CA ASN A 91 12.84 -13.62 -18.94
C ASN A 91 13.55 -12.34 -18.49
N ASP A 92 12.89 -11.20 -18.54
CA ASP A 92 13.53 -9.90 -18.31
C ASP A 92 12.58 -8.97 -17.55
N VAL A 93 12.49 -9.19 -16.24
CA VAL A 93 11.61 -8.46 -15.34
C VAL A 93 12.41 -7.40 -14.57
N VAL A 94 11.92 -6.17 -14.60
CA VAL A 94 12.30 -5.11 -13.67
C VAL A 94 11.20 -4.98 -12.63
N ILE A 95 11.52 -5.25 -11.37
CA ILE A 95 10.63 -4.99 -10.24
C ILE A 95 10.70 -3.51 -9.93
N ALA A 96 9.58 -2.80 -10.04
CA ALA A 96 9.46 -1.41 -9.65
C ALA A 96 8.66 -1.33 -8.35
N ALA A 97 9.27 -0.83 -7.27
CA ALA A 97 8.68 -0.90 -5.93
C ALA A 97 8.78 0.44 -5.19
N GLY A 98 7.99 0.61 -4.14
CA GLY A 98 7.98 1.81 -3.32
C GLY A 98 8.34 1.57 -1.86
N LEU A 99 8.93 2.61 -1.27
CA LEU A 99 9.14 2.75 0.17
C LEU A 99 8.60 4.10 0.64
N PRO A 100 8.17 4.22 1.91
CA PRO A 100 7.95 5.52 2.53
C PRO A 100 9.16 6.43 2.34
N TYR A 101 8.91 7.72 2.11
CA TYR A 101 9.98 8.68 1.80
C TYR A 101 11.09 8.66 2.85
N SER A 102 10.76 8.65 4.13
CA SER A 102 11.73 8.63 5.24
C SER A 102 12.62 7.39 5.27
N PHE A 103 12.23 6.29 4.60
CA PHE A 103 12.99 5.05 4.57
C PHE A 103 13.83 4.88 3.29
N MET A 104 13.69 5.79 2.32
CA MET A 104 14.41 5.68 1.04
C MET A 104 15.92 5.63 1.21
N SER A 105 16.49 6.53 2.01
CA SER A 105 17.95 6.57 2.22
C SER A 105 18.45 5.46 3.13
N SER A 106 17.72 5.16 4.23
CA SER A 106 18.18 4.20 5.24
C SER A 106 17.95 2.74 4.86
N GLN A 107 16.82 2.43 4.22
CA GLN A 107 16.43 1.04 3.89
C GLN A 107 16.48 0.74 2.39
N GLY A 108 16.48 1.75 1.51
CA GLY A 108 16.38 1.58 0.06
C GLY A 108 17.43 0.61 -0.52
N PRO A 109 18.73 0.81 -0.27
CA PRO A 109 19.76 -0.08 -0.80
C PRO A 109 19.60 -1.54 -0.36
N ALA A 110 19.26 -1.77 0.92
CA ALA A 110 19.02 -3.11 1.47
C ALA A 110 17.75 -3.74 0.83
N PHE A 111 16.68 -2.97 0.69
CA PHE A 111 15.43 -3.44 0.09
C PHE A 111 15.58 -3.75 -1.40
N GLN A 112 16.34 -2.94 -2.14
CA GLN A 112 16.65 -3.20 -3.53
C GLN A 112 17.42 -4.52 -3.71
N LYS A 113 18.45 -4.76 -2.89
CA LYS A 113 19.22 -6.01 -2.86
C LYS A 113 18.32 -7.19 -2.45
N TYR A 114 17.44 -6.97 -1.49
CA TYR A 114 16.49 -7.97 -1.00
C TYR A 114 15.51 -8.43 -2.08
N LEU A 115 14.93 -7.53 -2.86
CA LEU A 115 14.02 -7.88 -3.95
C LEU A 115 14.77 -8.50 -5.15
N GLY A 116 16.00 -8.08 -5.41
CA GLY A 116 16.84 -8.58 -6.52
C GLY A 116 17.75 -9.75 -6.17
N ARG A 117 17.55 -10.43 -5.00
CA ARG A 117 18.43 -11.48 -4.47
C ARG A 117 18.62 -12.68 -5.39
N ASN A 118 17.62 -13.04 -6.17
CA ASN A 118 17.65 -14.15 -7.10
C ASN A 118 17.49 -13.63 -8.53
N LYS A 119 18.45 -13.93 -9.40
CA LYS A 119 18.38 -13.53 -10.82
C LYS A 119 17.37 -14.35 -11.63
N LYS A 120 17.18 -15.60 -11.26
CA LYS A 120 16.16 -16.49 -11.80
C LYS A 120 15.37 -17.09 -10.65
N VAL A 121 14.05 -17.08 -10.77
CA VAL A 121 13.14 -17.57 -9.75
C VAL A 121 12.11 -18.48 -10.40
N ASP A 122 12.10 -19.73 -9.95
CA ASP A 122 11.07 -20.70 -10.27
C ASP A 122 10.24 -20.93 -8.98
N PHE A 123 8.93 -20.83 -9.08
CA PHE A 123 8.03 -20.98 -7.94
C PHE A 123 6.64 -21.44 -8.42
N LYS A 124 5.79 -21.88 -7.48
CA LYS A 124 4.39 -22.26 -7.78
C LYS A 124 3.48 -21.33 -6.99
N TYR A 125 2.44 -20.79 -7.60
CA TYR A 125 1.41 -20.00 -6.96
C TYR A 125 0.03 -20.46 -7.42
N GLU A 126 -0.88 -20.73 -6.49
CA GLU A 126 -2.23 -21.29 -6.75
C GLU A 126 -2.17 -22.50 -7.69
N GLY A 127 -1.26 -23.42 -7.45
CA GLY A 127 -1.09 -24.64 -8.26
C GLY A 127 -0.36 -24.46 -9.59
N VAL A 128 -0.14 -23.23 -10.06
CA VAL A 128 0.51 -22.91 -11.34
C VAL A 128 2.01 -22.66 -11.15
N LYS A 129 2.86 -23.24 -12.02
CA LYS A 129 4.31 -22.99 -12.03
C LYS A 129 4.63 -21.71 -12.79
N TYR A 130 5.43 -20.85 -12.18
CA TYR A 130 5.94 -19.61 -12.78
C TYR A 130 7.47 -19.61 -12.82
N SER A 131 8.03 -18.99 -13.86
CA SER A 131 9.48 -18.79 -14.02
C SER A 131 9.75 -17.34 -14.42
N ILE A 132 10.56 -16.62 -13.64
CA ILE A 132 10.92 -15.23 -13.92
C ILE A 132 12.44 -15.02 -13.88
N GLY A 133 12.94 -14.22 -14.84
CA GLY A 133 14.29 -13.69 -14.80
C GLY A 133 14.24 -12.23 -14.32
N ILE A 134 14.86 -11.91 -13.18
CA ILE A 134 14.92 -10.56 -12.63
C ILE A 134 16.16 -9.86 -13.14
N SER A 135 15.99 -8.84 -14.00
CA SER A 135 17.07 -8.05 -14.57
C SER A 135 17.38 -6.77 -13.78
N GLY A 136 16.50 -6.36 -12.91
CA GLY A 136 16.71 -5.18 -12.07
C GLY A 136 15.60 -4.92 -11.09
N VAL A 137 15.91 -4.02 -10.13
CA VAL A 137 14.95 -3.48 -9.17
C VAL A 137 15.10 -1.97 -9.16
N LYS A 138 13.99 -1.25 -9.26
CA LYS A 138 13.93 0.21 -9.10
C LYS A 138 13.04 0.55 -7.93
N LEU A 139 13.48 1.51 -7.11
CA LEU A 139 12.72 2.00 -5.96
C LEU A 139 12.30 3.45 -6.17
N PHE A 140 11.10 3.76 -5.68
CA PHE A 140 10.49 5.08 -5.71
C PHE A 140 9.94 5.44 -4.33
N PRO A 141 9.90 6.73 -3.95
CA PRO A 141 9.10 7.14 -2.81
C PRO A 141 7.62 6.85 -3.06
N GLN A 142 6.90 6.34 -2.06
CA GLN A 142 5.43 6.20 -2.12
C GLN A 142 4.80 7.59 -2.30
N GLY A 143 3.68 7.67 -3.04
CA GLY A 143 3.05 8.93 -3.44
C GLY A 143 3.68 9.62 -4.66
N PHE A 144 4.97 9.40 -4.96
CA PHE A 144 5.64 10.03 -6.10
C PHE A 144 4.94 9.75 -7.46
N PRO A 145 4.53 8.51 -7.78
CA PRO A 145 3.88 8.24 -9.06
C PRO A 145 2.57 8.98 -9.28
N MET A 146 1.90 9.36 -8.19
CA MET A 146 0.60 10.05 -8.26
C MET A 146 0.70 11.44 -8.89
N ILE A 147 1.87 12.04 -8.81
CA ILE A 147 2.13 13.38 -9.33
C ILE A 147 2.97 13.40 -10.59
N ALA A 148 3.64 12.31 -10.92
CA ALA A 148 4.52 12.28 -12.10
C ALA A 148 3.82 12.74 -13.40
N TYR A 149 2.49 12.57 -13.48
CA TYR A 149 1.65 13.06 -14.59
C TYR A 149 1.07 14.47 -14.36
N GLU A 150 1.13 15.01 -13.14
CA GLU A 150 0.57 16.31 -12.77
C GLU A 150 1.63 17.38 -12.55
N LEU A 151 2.91 16.99 -12.62
CA LEU A 151 4.05 17.90 -12.60
C LEU A 151 4.13 18.61 -13.97
N SER A 152 3.13 19.42 -14.33
CA SER A 152 3.30 20.40 -15.39
C SER A 152 4.15 21.54 -14.85
N GLU A 153 5.01 22.11 -15.72
CA GLU A 153 5.86 23.25 -15.37
C GLU A 153 5.05 24.49 -14.94
N ASP A 154 3.73 24.47 -15.19
CA ASP A 154 2.80 25.57 -14.89
C ASP A 154 2.28 25.59 -13.45
N LYS A 155 2.54 24.57 -12.63
CA LYS A 155 2.12 24.53 -11.22
C LYS A 155 3.27 24.94 -10.30
N GLU A 156 3.15 26.12 -9.70
CA GLU A 156 4.17 26.65 -8.79
C GLU A 156 4.50 25.68 -7.62
N GLU A 157 3.48 25.14 -6.97
CA GLU A 157 3.67 24.19 -5.85
C GLU A 157 2.60 23.09 -5.91
N VAL A 158 3.03 21.82 -5.80
CA VAL A 158 2.15 20.65 -5.67
C VAL A 158 2.58 19.85 -4.45
N LYS A 159 1.61 19.51 -3.61
CA LYS A 159 1.80 18.67 -2.41
C LYS A 159 1.03 17.37 -2.58
N VAL A 160 1.62 16.27 -2.16
CA VAL A 160 0.94 14.96 -2.11
C VAL A 160 0.93 14.47 -0.69
N ALA A 161 -0.20 13.95 -0.25
CA ALA A 161 -0.34 13.22 1.00
C ALA A 161 -0.84 11.81 0.67
N ASP A 162 0.07 10.83 0.67
CA ASP A 162 -0.25 9.41 0.52
C ASP A 162 -0.63 8.83 1.87
N ILE A 163 -1.93 8.70 2.12
CA ILE A 163 -2.48 8.16 3.37
C ILE A 163 -2.55 6.63 3.24
N GLY A 164 -1.48 5.98 3.70
CA GLY A 164 -1.34 4.54 3.69
C GLY A 164 -2.04 3.84 4.87
N SER A 165 -1.72 2.57 5.05
CA SER A 165 -2.27 1.78 6.16
C SER A 165 -1.62 2.13 7.51
N ARG A 166 -0.34 2.52 7.52
CA ARG A 166 0.41 2.88 8.72
C ARG A 166 0.97 4.29 8.70
N THR A 167 1.47 4.73 7.53
CA THR A 167 2.13 6.02 7.37
C THR A 167 1.30 6.97 6.53
N ILE A 168 1.51 8.26 6.72
CA ILE A 168 1.16 9.29 5.75
C ILE A 168 2.46 9.83 5.21
N ASP A 169 2.69 9.64 3.90
CA ASP A 169 3.88 10.14 3.22
C ASP A 169 3.54 11.45 2.51
N VAL A 170 4.26 12.53 2.87
CA VAL A 170 4.08 13.86 2.28
C VAL A 170 5.25 14.18 1.39
N LEU A 171 4.95 14.51 0.13
CA LEU A 171 5.93 14.98 -0.85
C LEU A 171 5.51 16.36 -1.35
N THR A 172 6.47 17.29 -1.40
CA THR A 172 6.26 18.64 -1.90
C THR A 172 7.16 18.89 -3.11
N PHE A 173 6.57 19.46 -4.16
CA PHE A 173 7.25 19.82 -5.39
C PHE A 173 7.00 21.30 -5.72
N ILE A 174 8.04 21.97 -6.17
CA ILE A 174 7.95 23.34 -6.71
C ILE A 174 8.55 23.32 -8.13
N ASN A 175 7.80 23.77 -9.11
CA ASN A 175 8.19 23.74 -10.53
C ASN A 175 8.69 22.35 -10.95
N GLY A 176 7.99 21.29 -10.56
CA GLY A 176 8.30 19.90 -10.89
C GLY A 176 9.50 19.30 -10.15
N LYS A 177 10.16 20.03 -9.24
CA LYS A 177 11.30 19.56 -8.47
C LYS A 177 10.93 19.28 -7.01
N PRO A 178 11.36 18.13 -6.44
CA PRO A 178 11.10 17.83 -5.04
C PRO A 178 11.83 18.79 -4.11
N ILE A 179 11.15 19.23 -3.07
CA ILE A 179 11.72 20.06 -1.99
C ILE A 179 11.94 19.16 -0.79
N TYR A 180 13.16 18.68 -0.63
CA TYR A 180 13.50 17.60 0.29
C TYR A 180 13.21 17.90 1.77
N ASP A 181 13.40 19.14 2.21
CA ASP A 181 13.09 19.60 3.57
C ASP A 181 11.59 19.73 3.87
N LYS A 182 10.76 19.74 2.81
CA LYS A 182 9.29 19.71 2.89
C LYS A 182 8.69 18.32 2.63
N CYS A 183 9.53 17.30 2.48
CA CYS A 183 9.10 15.91 2.33
C CYS A 183 9.30 15.16 3.65
N PHE A 184 8.26 14.49 4.15
CA PHE A 184 8.31 13.77 5.42
C PHE A 184 7.30 12.62 5.45
N SER A 185 7.43 11.75 6.46
CA SER A 185 6.44 10.71 6.75
C SER A 185 5.95 10.85 8.18
N LEU A 186 4.63 10.71 8.38
CA LEU A 186 4.01 10.57 9.70
C LEU A 186 3.82 9.07 9.97
N ASP A 187 4.52 8.53 10.96
CA ASP A 187 4.36 7.15 11.40
C ASP A 187 3.18 7.02 12.36
N ARG A 188 2.48 5.90 12.33
CA ARG A 188 1.30 5.61 13.15
C ARG A 188 0.16 6.63 12.99
N LYS A 189 -0.06 7.05 11.76
CA LYS A 189 -1.18 7.93 11.37
C LYS A 189 -1.96 7.35 10.19
N GLY A 190 -1.74 6.08 9.88
CA GLY A 190 -2.42 5.40 8.79
C GLY A 190 -3.78 4.82 9.19
N THR A 191 -4.48 4.24 8.22
CA THR A 191 -5.84 3.71 8.42
C THR A 191 -5.91 2.55 9.41
N LEU A 192 -4.81 1.84 9.67
CA LEU A 192 -4.74 0.78 10.68
C LEU A 192 -4.78 1.33 12.10
N ASP A 193 -4.13 2.47 12.33
CA ASP A 193 -4.19 3.13 13.64
C ASP A 193 -5.62 3.59 13.95
N CYS A 194 -6.37 3.99 12.92
CA CYS A 194 -7.81 4.25 13.05
C CYS A 194 -8.60 2.98 13.42
N VAL A 195 -8.29 1.84 12.80
CA VAL A 195 -8.93 0.55 13.12
C VAL A 195 -8.66 0.17 14.57
N ASP A 196 -7.39 0.19 15.00
CA ASP A 196 -6.98 -0.16 16.37
C ASP A 196 -7.66 0.76 17.41
N MET A 197 -7.76 2.04 17.11
CA MET A 197 -8.46 3.03 17.94
C MET A 197 -9.96 2.68 18.06
N ILE A 198 -10.61 2.37 16.93
CA ILE A 198 -12.03 2.02 16.91
C ILE A 198 -12.29 0.75 17.70
N GLU A 199 -11.49 -0.32 17.51
CA GLU A 199 -11.63 -1.57 18.25
C GLU A 199 -11.57 -1.33 19.75
N LYS A 200 -10.58 -0.55 20.20
CA LYS A 200 -10.40 -0.20 21.62
C LYS A 200 -11.59 0.57 22.20
N TYR A 201 -12.03 1.63 21.54
CA TYR A 201 -13.12 2.47 22.04
C TYR A 201 -14.48 1.76 21.94
N PHE A 202 -14.69 0.94 20.91
CA PHE A 202 -15.89 0.14 20.76
C PHE A 202 -16.03 -0.87 21.90
N LEU A 203 -14.96 -1.62 22.22
CA LEU A 203 -14.92 -2.53 23.36
C LEU A 203 -15.19 -1.81 24.67
N THR A 204 -14.59 -0.64 24.88
CA THR A 204 -14.78 0.16 26.10
C THR A 204 -16.23 0.63 26.26
N LYS A 205 -16.87 1.05 25.17
CA LYS A 205 -18.24 1.62 25.22
C LYS A 205 -19.34 0.57 25.28
N PHE A 206 -19.19 -0.50 24.49
CA PHE A 206 -20.26 -1.50 24.30
C PHE A 206 -19.98 -2.83 25.02
N SER A 207 -18.79 -3.03 25.59
CA SER A 207 -18.33 -4.32 26.12
C SER A 207 -18.42 -5.47 25.10
N GLU A 208 -18.34 -5.13 23.82
CA GLU A 208 -18.42 -6.02 22.67
C GLU A 208 -17.21 -5.81 21.75
N THR A 209 -16.90 -6.81 20.94
CA THR A 209 -15.86 -6.67 19.90
C THR A 209 -16.48 -6.38 18.55
N ILE A 210 -15.82 -5.57 17.74
CA ILE A 210 -16.17 -5.33 16.34
C ILE A 210 -15.08 -5.94 15.45
N SER A 211 -15.46 -6.65 14.39
CA SER A 211 -14.48 -7.22 13.47
C SER A 211 -13.87 -6.13 12.57
N GLU A 212 -12.57 -6.28 12.27
CA GLU A 212 -11.85 -5.41 11.35
C GLU A 212 -12.58 -5.24 10.01
N ASN A 213 -13.16 -6.31 9.45
CA ASN A 213 -13.88 -6.23 8.18
C ASN A 213 -15.06 -5.24 8.26
N LYS A 214 -15.82 -5.23 9.36
CA LYS A 214 -16.93 -4.27 9.57
C LYS A 214 -16.40 -2.83 9.67
N ILE A 215 -15.25 -2.64 10.34
CA ILE A 215 -14.60 -1.31 10.41
C ILE A 215 -14.14 -0.89 9.02
N GLN A 216 -13.48 -1.76 8.26
CA GLN A 216 -13.03 -1.47 6.90
C GLN A 216 -14.21 -1.12 5.97
N ASP A 217 -15.35 -1.80 6.10
CA ASP A 217 -16.56 -1.47 5.35
C ASP A 217 -17.12 -0.09 5.75
N LEU A 218 -17.10 0.26 7.04
CA LEU A 218 -17.47 1.61 7.50
C LEU A 218 -16.51 2.69 7.01
N LEU A 219 -15.20 2.45 7.02
CA LEU A 219 -14.22 3.37 6.42
C LEU A 219 -14.51 3.65 4.94
N GLN A 220 -15.00 2.64 4.22
CA GLN A 220 -15.45 2.75 2.83
C GLN A 220 -16.89 3.28 2.68
N ASN A 221 -17.52 3.69 3.79
CA ASN A 221 -18.93 4.12 3.88
C ASN A 221 -19.93 3.10 3.32
N LYS A 222 -19.60 1.81 3.38
CA LYS A 222 -20.50 0.71 3.00
C LYS A 222 -21.51 0.41 4.12
N LYS A 223 -22.59 -0.28 3.75
CA LYS A 223 -23.57 -0.77 4.72
C LYS A 223 -22.97 -1.93 5.52
N VAL A 224 -23.18 -1.91 6.84
CA VAL A 224 -22.79 -3.00 7.76
C VAL A 224 -23.96 -3.43 8.62
N ASN A 225 -23.99 -4.70 8.99
CA ASN A 225 -24.99 -5.22 9.91
C ASN A 225 -24.53 -5.01 11.36
N LEU A 226 -24.89 -3.84 11.91
CA LEU A 226 -24.68 -3.41 13.30
C LEU A 226 -25.88 -2.56 13.76
N PRO A 227 -26.14 -2.46 15.08
CA PRO A 227 -27.09 -1.51 15.64
C PRO A 227 -26.80 -0.07 15.22
N ALA A 228 -27.83 0.74 15.00
CA ALA A 228 -27.69 2.11 14.52
C ALA A 228 -26.81 2.99 15.43
N GLU A 229 -26.89 2.79 16.75
CA GLU A 229 -26.06 3.49 17.73
C GLU A 229 -24.58 3.15 17.56
N GLN A 230 -24.25 1.87 17.37
CA GLN A 230 -22.87 1.41 17.14
C GLN A 230 -22.31 1.97 15.83
N ILE A 231 -23.11 1.98 14.75
CA ILE A 231 -22.72 2.59 13.48
C ILE A 231 -22.42 4.09 13.65
N LYS A 232 -23.33 4.81 14.33
CA LYS A 232 -23.15 6.24 14.60
C LYS A 232 -21.86 6.52 15.36
N PHE A 233 -21.61 5.74 16.41
CA PHE A 233 -20.40 5.87 17.23
C PHE A 233 -19.11 5.65 16.43
N VAL A 234 -19.05 4.55 15.63
CA VAL A 234 -17.88 4.27 14.80
C VAL A 234 -17.68 5.36 13.76
N LYS A 235 -18.74 5.84 13.10
CA LYS A 235 -18.62 6.94 12.13
C LYS A 235 -18.15 8.25 12.77
N GLU A 236 -18.49 8.53 14.01
CA GLU A 236 -17.98 9.67 14.77
C GLU A 236 -16.48 9.54 15.04
N LEU A 237 -16.01 8.36 15.48
CA LEU A 237 -14.58 8.10 15.66
C LEU A 237 -13.79 8.25 14.36
N ILE A 238 -14.34 7.79 13.22
CA ILE A 238 -13.69 7.96 11.93
C ILE A 238 -13.59 9.45 11.55
N ARG A 239 -14.62 10.26 11.78
CA ARG A 239 -14.57 11.70 11.53
C ARG A 239 -13.48 12.36 12.36
N ASN A 240 -13.46 12.08 13.66
CA ASN A 240 -12.45 12.63 14.57
C ASN A 240 -11.03 12.28 14.11
N TYR A 241 -10.81 11.04 13.68
CA TYR A 241 -9.52 10.61 13.12
C TYR A 241 -9.16 11.39 11.86
N VAL A 242 -10.10 11.59 10.93
CA VAL A 242 -9.85 12.37 9.70
C VAL A 242 -9.53 13.82 10.02
N ASP A 243 -10.30 14.45 10.93
CA ASP A 243 -10.10 15.84 11.33
C ASP A 243 -8.73 16.02 12.02
N GLU A 244 -8.32 15.05 12.88
CA GLU A 244 -7.01 15.04 13.52
C GLU A 244 -5.86 14.98 12.51
N ILE A 245 -5.97 14.09 11.50
CA ILE A 245 -4.95 14.00 10.44
C ILE A 245 -4.86 15.29 9.64
N LEU A 246 -5.98 15.84 9.21
CA LEU A 246 -5.99 17.06 8.41
C LEU A 246 -5.44 18.26 9.19
N MET A 247 -5.77 18.36 10.49
CA MET A 247 -5.21 19.38 11.36
C MET A 247 -3.70 19.22 11.54
N GLU A 248 -3.20 18.00 11.73
CA GLU A 248 -1.75 17.74 11.82
C GLU A 248 -1.00 18.09 10.53
N LEU A 249 -1.60 17.80 9.37
CA LEU A 249 -1.06 18.20 8.08
C LEU A 249 -1.07 19.72 7.92
N GLU A 250 -2.14 20.40 8.31
CA GLU A 250 -2.27 21.87 8.25
C GLU A 250 -1.21 22.58 9.11
N VAL A 251 -0.97 22.11 10.33
CA VAL A 251 0.09 22.65 11.22
C VAL A 251 1.48 22.57 10.56
N ARG A 252 1.68 21.59 9.68
CA ARG A 252 2.92 21.40 8.89
C ARG A 252 2.90 22.13 7.54
N GLY A 253 1.91 23.00 7.30
CA GLY A 253 1.78 23.78 6.05
C GLY A 253 1.16 23.00 4.89
N ILE A 254 0.60 21.82 5.13
CA ILE A 254 -0.05 20.99 4.11
C ILE A 254 -1.57 21.21 4.20
N LYS A 255 -2.07 22.27 3.58
CA LYS A 255 -3.49 22.66 3.62
C LYS A 255 -4.12 22.80 2.25
N ASN A 256 -3.53 23.62 1.38
CA ASN A 256 -4.06 23.93 0.06
C ASN A 256 -3.25 23.25 -1.05
N ASN A 257 -3.87 23.02 -2.21
CA ASN A 257 -3.22 22.40 -3.38
C ASN A 257 -2.63 21.02 -3.05
N VAL A 258 -3.36 20.22 -2.27
CA VAL A 258 -2.91 18.89 -1.83
C VAL A 258 -3.60 17.82 -2.66
N VAL A 259 -2.81 16.89 -3.19
CA VAL A 259 -3.27 15.64 -3.80
C VAL A 259 -3.30 14.58 -2.71
N TYR A 260 -4.48 14.24 -2.21
CA TYR A 260 -4.67 13.13 -1.29
C TYR A 260 -4.76 11.82 -2.07
N CYS A 261 -3.99 10.83 -1.67
CA CYS A 261 -3.97 9.52 -2.33
C CYS A 261 -3.77 8.38 -1.30
N GLY A 262 -3.69 7.15 -1.80
CA GLY A 262 -3.64 5.96 -0.94
C GLY A 262 -5.02 5.53 -0.44
N GLY A 263 -5.06 4.45 0.35
CA GLY A 263 -6.31 3.88 0.87
C GLY A 263 -7.06 4.82 1.81
N GLY A 264 -6.34 5.66 2.56
CA GLY A 264 -6.92 6.63 3.48
C GLY A 264 -7.52 7.86 2.80
N ALA A 265 -7.14 8.17 1.56
CA ALA A 265 -7.76 9.26 0.81
C ALA A 265 -9.27 9.05 0.60
N THR A 266 -9.70 7.79 0.41
CA THR A 266 -11.12 7.44 0.36
C THR A 266 -11.83 7.72 1.69
N VAL A 267 -11.13 7.50 2.82
CA VAL A 267 -11.69 7.80 4.15
C VAL A 267 -11.88 9.31 4.33
N VAL A 268 -10.88 10.10 3.93
CA VAL A 268 -11.00 11.58 3.92
C VAL A 268 -12.19 12.02 3.06
N LYS A 269 -12.32 11.49 1.84
CA LYS A 269 -13.44 11.76 0.94
C LYS A 269 -14.81 11.46 1.56
N ASN A 270 -14.91 10.35 2.29
CA ASN A 270 -16.17 9.87 2.84
C ASN A 270 -16.59 10.60 4.12
N TYR A 271 -15.65 11.14 4.89
CA TYR A 271 -15.91 11.62 6.24
C TYR A 271 -15.55 13.08 6.51
N HIS A 272 -14.70 13.69 5.68
CA HIS A 272 -14.45 15.13 5.73
C HIS A 272 -15.32 15.83 4.68
N GLY A 273 -16.02 16.87 5.08
CA GLY A 273 -16.93 17.59 4.17
C GLY A 273 -16.22 18.25 2.97
N ASN A 274 -16.12 19.58 2.95
CA ASN A 274 -15.45 20.31 1.87
C ASN A 274 -13.94 20.42 2.13
N LEU A 275 -13.13 19.87 1.24
CA LEU A 275 -11.68 20.04 1.29
C LEU A 275 -11.27 21.51 1.04
N PRO A 276 -10.11 21.94 1.56
CA PRO A 276 -9.54 23.26 1.26
C PRO A 276 -9.30 23.49 -0.23
N ALA A 277 -9.11 24.77 -0.61
CA ALA A 277 -8.97 25.17 -2.00
C ALA A 277 -7.84 24.43 -2.73
N GLY A 278 -8.10 24.00 -3.96
CA GLY A 278 -7.13 23.31 -4.82
C GLY A 278 -6.80 21.87 -4.41
N CYS A 279 -7.46 21.33 -3.37
CA CYS A 279 -7.25 19.94 -2.96
C CYS A 279 -8.05 18.99 -3.85
N ILE A 280 -7.43 17.88 -4.20
CA ILE A 280 -8.03 16.79 -4.97
C ILE A 280 -7.81 15.43 -4.31
N ILE A 281 -8.73 14.50 -4.51
CA ILE A 281 -8.62 13.13 -4.03
C ILE A 281 -8.43 12.20 -5.21
N LYS A 282 -7.37 11.39 -5.14
CA LYS A 282 -7.11 10.27 -6.03
C LYS A 282 -7.35 8.98 -5.26
N ASP A 283 -8.50 8.37 -5.46
CA ASP A 283 -8.95 7.18 -4.77
C ASP A 283 -8.60 5.85 -5.49
N ASP A 284 -7.74 5.92 -6.52
CA ASP A 284 -7.20 4.70 -7.14
C ASP A 284 -6.17 4.04 -6.21
N ILE A 285 -6.58 2.98 -5.51
CA ILE A 285 -5.74 2.23 -4.58
C ILE A 285 -4.54 1.53 -5.25
N TYR A 286 -4.54 1.40 -6.57
CA TYR A 286 -3.46 0.80 -7.36
C TYR A 286 -2.50 1.84 -7.96
N ALA A 287 -2.74 3.10 -7.74
CA ALA A 287 -2.04 4.16 -8.44
C ALA A 287 -0.53 4.17 -8.18
N ASN A 288 -0.05 3.85 -6.97
CA ASN A 288 1.37 3.67 -6.72
C ASN A 288 1.97 2.58 -7.63
N ALA A 289 1.40 1.38 -7.62
CA ALA A 289 1.89 0.27 -8.45
C ALA A 289 1.83 0.58 -9.95
N LYS A 290 0.73 1.22 -10.42
CA LYS A 290 0.58 1.66 -11.81
C LYS A 290 1.62 2.71 -12.22
N GLY A 291 1.90 3.65 -11.32
CA GLY A 291 2.84 4.72 -11.60
C GLY A 291 4.31 4.31 -11.50
N TYR A 292 4.64 3.21 -10.82
CA TYR A 292 5.98 2.63 -10.84
C TYR A 292 6.31 1.98 -12.21
N GLU A 293 5.33 1.52 -12.98
CA GLU A 293 5.46 0.98 -14.33
C GLU A 293 5.69 2.08 -15.39
#